data_07e9700304aa94ee60ffbf20d48a2487
#
_entry.id   07e9700304aa94ee60ffbf20d48a2487
#
_cell.length_a   1.000
_cell.length_b   1.000
_cell.length_c   1.000
_cell.angle_alpha   90.00
_cell.angle_beta   90.00
_cell.angle_gamma   90.00
#
_symmetry.space_group_name_H-M   'P 1'
#
loop_
_entity.id
_entity.type
_entity.pdbx_description
1 polymer ?
#
loop_
_entity_poly.entity_id
_entity_poly.type
_entity_poly.pdbx_seq_one_letter_code
_entity_poly.pdbx_strand_id
1 'polypeptide(L)'
;MLIIQNTACYVNHFDLSHFEHLAVGIVSDTHGHLDTAVRERLHGCDLILHAGDIGASHVLHQLRDICPVVIPVRGNNDCTGKWPQQDHPELAIIGDTAKVELPGGSIALTHGDRFNPPSSRHEKLRRYFADTTAIVYGHSHELVCDQEVLPWVLNPGAAGKARTQGGASCLLVSAGRHQWKVSKFRSSNPSPGKSR
;
A
#
# COMPACT_ATOMS: atom_id res chain seq x y z
N MET A 1 -12.50 17.30 3.48
CA MET A 1 -11.49 18.25 2.94
C MET A 1 -10.13 17.64 3.22
N LEU A 2 -9.43 17.17 2.20
CA LEU A 2 -8.08 16.62 2.34
C LEU A 2 -7.12 17.79 2.58
N ILE A 3 -6.52 17.85 3.77
CA ILE A 3 -5.49 18.84 4.11
C ILE A 3 -4.13 18.20 3.81
N ILE A 4 -3.41 18.74 2.85
CA ILE A 4 -2.03 18.34 2.54
C ILE A 4 -1.10 19.22 3.38
N GLN A 5 -0.45 18.64 4.38
CA GLN A 5 0.63 19.30 5.14
C GLN A 5 1.94 18.54 4.90
N ASN A 6 2.99 19.28 4.57
CA ASN A 6 4.32 18.73 4.35
C ASN A 6 5.07 18.69 5.70
N THR A 7 5.22 17.51 6.29
CA THR A 7 6.08 17.28 7.45
C THR A 7 7.39 16.61 6.99
N ALA A 8 8.49 16.82 7.70
CA ALA A 8 9.85 16.51 7.25
C ALA A 8 10.12 15.07 6.73
N CYS A 9 9.25 14.11 7.06
CA CYS A 9 9.38 12.70 6.65
C CYS A 9 8.36 12.26 5.58
N TYR A 10 7.30 13.06 5.31
CA TYR A 10 6.21 12.65 4.42
C TYR A 10 6.02 13.68 3.30
N VAL A 11 5.79 13.19 2.07
CA VAL A 11 5.48 14.05 0.92
C VAL A 11 4.00 14.44 0.95
N ASN A 12 3.11 13.52 1.38
CA ASN A 12 1.67 13.76 1.46
C ASN A 12 1.13 13.39 2.86
N HIS A 13 0.19 14.19 3.37
CA HIS A 13 -0.50 13.95 4.63
C HIS A 13 -2.02 14.01 4.41
N PHE A 14 -2.72 12.97 4.88
CA PHE A 14 -4.17 12.83 4.75
C PHE A 14 -4.78 12.63 6.13
N ASP A 15 -5.78 13.45 6.50
CA ASP A 15 -6.46 13.32 7.78
C ASP A 15 -7.89 12.80 7.62
N LEU A 16 -8.08 11.56 8.05
CA LEU A 16 -9.35 10.83 8.10
C LEU A 16 -9.70 10.41 9.55
N SER A 17 -9.03 10.99 10.54
CA SER A 17 -9.20 10.64 11.97
C SER A 17 -10.57 10.99 12.55
N HIS A 18 -11.33 11.86 11.87
CA HIS A 18 -12.65 12.30 12.26
C HIS A 18 -13.76 11.24 12.08
N PHE A 19 -13.51 10.18 11.31
CA PHE A 19 -14.42 9.06 11.18
C PHE A 19 -14.44 8.20 12.46
N GLU A 20 -15.53 7.46 12.68
CA GLU A 20 -15.61 6.49 13.79
C GLU A 20 -14.90 5.19 13.46
N HIS A 21 -15.00 4.78 12.21
CA HIS A 21 -14.46 3.53 11.68
C HIS A 21 -14.21 3.66 10.18
N LEU A 22 -13.14 3.02 9.70
CA LEU A 22 -12.82 2.90 8.27
C LEU A 22 -12.37 1.48 7.93
N ALA A 23 -12.88 0.96 6.83
CA ALA A 23 -12.38 -0.25 6.19
C ALA A 23 -11.30 0.14 5.17
N VAL A 24 -10.05 -0.25 5.42
CA VAL A 24 -8.90 0.12 4.60
C VAL A 24 -8.37 -1.09 3.86
N GLY A 25 -8.37 -1.05 2.53
CA GLY A 25 -7.69 -2.00 1.67
C GLY A 25 -6.23 -1.60 1.46
N ILE A 26 -5.32 -2.57 1.46
CA ILE A 26 -3.88 -2.32 1.23
C ILE A 26 -3.37 -3.25 0.15
N VAL A 27 -2.78 -2.70 -0.90
CA VAL A 27 -2.17 -3.40 -2.03
C VAL A 27 -0.80 -2.84 -2.36
N SER A 28 0.00 -3.61 -3.09
CA SER A 28 1.31 -3.21 -3.61
C SER A 28 1.71 -4.04 -4.81
N ASP A 29 2.76 -3.60 -5.52
CA ASP A 29 3.49 -4.42 -6.50
C ASP A 29 2.56 -5.00 -7.59
N THR A 30 1.66 -4.17 -8.10
CA THR A 30 0.72 -4.53 -9.18
C THR A 30 1.40 -4.62 -10.54
N HIS A 31 2.47 -3.85 -10.79
CA HIS A 31 3.24 -3.86 -12.04
C HIS A 31 2.35 -3.82 -13.28
N GLY A 32 1.34 -2.92 -13.31
CA GLY A 32 0.42 -2.74 -14.41
C GLY A 32 -0.68 -3.81 -14.51
N HIS A 33 -0.87 -4.64 -13.47
CA HIS A 33 -1.96 -5.61 -13.44
C HIS A 33 -2.51 -5.77 -12.02
N LEU A 34 -3.80 -5.57 -11.84
CA LEU A 34 -4.50 -5.88 -10.60
C LEU A 34 -5.19 -7.24 -10.72
N ASP A 35 -4.86 -8.17 -9.82
CA ASP A 35 -5.49 -9.49 -9.78
C ASP A 35 -6.99 -9.37 -9.47
N THR A 36 -7.80 -10.13 -10.21
CA THR A 36 -9.27 -10.05 -10.10
C THR A 36 -9.77 -10.43 -8.71
N ALA A 37 -9.20 -11.48 -8.09
CA ALA A 37 -9.64 -11.91 -6.77
C ALA A 37 -9.23 -10.89 -5.67
N VAL A 38 -8.08 -10.21 -5.85
CA VAL A 38 -7.68 -9.09 -5.01
C VAL A 38 -8.65 -7.92 -5.19
N ARG A 39 -8.96 -7.55 -6.44
CA ARG A 39 -9.93 -6.49 -6.75
C ARG A 39 -11.28 -6.76 -6.11
N GLU A 40 -11.82 -7.97 -6.27
CA GLU A 40 -13.09 -8.38 -5.65
C GLU A 40 -13.03 -8.30 -4.10
N ARG A 41 -11.90 -8.65 -3.51
CA ARG A 41 -11.72 -8.60 -2.05
C ARG A 41 -11.71 -7.19 -1.48
N LEU A 42 -11.36 -6.20 -2.29
CA LEU A 42 -11.29 -4.78 -1.91
C LEU A 42 -12.64 -4.06 -2.00
N HIS A 43 -13.67 -4.68 -2.57
CA HIS A 43 -15.01 -4.09 -2.59
C HIS A 43 -15.52 -3.82 -1.16
N GLY A 44 -16.08 -2.63 -0.96
CA GLY A 44 -16.59 -2.19 0.33
C GLY A 44 -15.53 -1.58 1.26
N CYS A 45 -14.30 -1.38 0.79
CA CYS A 45 -13.33 -0.53 1.48
C CYS A 45 -13.70 0.95 1.31
N ASP A 46 -13.53 1.72 2.39
CA ASP A 46 -13.70 3.17 2.41
C ASP A 46 -12.48 3.90 1.83
N LEU A 47 -11.31 3.24 1.93
CA LEU A 47 -10.00 3.74 1.52
C LEU A 47 -9.16 2.59 0.98
N ILE A 48 -8.40 2.83 -0.10
CA ILE A 48 -7.37 1.90 -0.57
C ILE A 48 -6.00 2.60 -0.56
N LEU A 49 -5.01 1.94 0.05
CA LEU A 49 -3.61 2.33 0.05
C LEU A 49 -2.84 1.47 -0.95
N HIS A 50 -2.04 2.10 -1.83
CA HIS A 50 -1.17 1.38 -2.76
C HIS A 50 0.30 1.68 -2.45
N ALA A 51 1.04 0.68 -1.97
CA ALA A 51 2.41 0.83 -1.50
C ALA A 51 3.49 0.74 -2.61
N GLY A 52 3.17 1.23 -3.81
CA GLY A 52 4.14 1.42 -4.90
C GLY A 52 4.30 0.24 -5.85
N ASP A 53 5.14 0.44 -6.87
CA ASP A 53 5.29 -0.44 -8.03
C ASP A 53 3.94 -0.70 -8.73
N ILE A 54 3.25 0.41 -9.02
CA ILE A 54 1.92 0.45 -9.65
C ILE A 54 2.01 -0.01 -11.11
N GLY A 55 2.96 0.59 -11.86
CA GLY A 55 3.31 0.23 -13.23
C GLY A 55 2.48 0.92 -14.33
N ALA A 56 1.27 1.40 -14.09
CA ALA A 56 0.46 2.18 -15.02
C ALA A 56 -0.78 2.79 -14.35
N SER A 57 -1.30 3.90 -14.89
CA SER A 57 -2.45 4.64 -14.35
C SER A 57 -3.74 3.82 -14.33
N HIS A 58 -3.95 2.92 -15.30
CA HIS A 58 -5.17 2.10 -15.35
C HIS A 58 -5.38 1.23 -14.10
N VAL A 59 -4.32 0.86 -13.38
CA VAL A 59 -4.43 0.16 -12.09
C VAL A 59 -5.11 1.06 -11.05
N LEU A 60 -4.70 2.33 -10.97
CA LEU A 60 -5.32 3.29 -10.05
C LEU A 60 -6.77 3.56 -10.45
N HIS A 61 -7.08 3.62 -11.75
CA HIS A 61 -8.44 3.76 -12.24
C HIS A 61 -9.30 2.56 -11.81
N GLN A 62 -8.82 1.32 -12.00
CA GLN A 62 -9.52 0.11 -11.54
C GLN A 62 -9.79 0.09 -10.03
N LEU A 63 -8.88 0.65 -9.23
CA LEU A 63 -9.08 0.79 -7.79
C LEU A 63 -10.10 1.89 -7.46
N ARG A 64 -10.09 3.01 -8.18
CA ARG A 64 -11.08 4.11 -8.02
C ARG A 64 -12.48 3.71 -8.47
N ASP A 65 -12.63 2.75 -9.38
CA ASP A 65 -13.93 2.20 -9.77
C ASP A 65 -14.64 1.46 -8.61
N ILE A 66 -13.88 0.97 -7.62
CA ILE A 66 -14.40 0.18 -6.50
C ILE A 66 -14.31 0.90 -5.15
N CYS A 67 -13.48 1.95 -5.06
CA CYS A 67 -13.28 2.73 -3.84
C CYS A 67 -12.99 4.19 -4.21
N PRO A 68 -13.77 5.18 -3.72
CA PRO A 68 -13.61 6.58 -4.12
C PRO A 68 -12.31 7.21 -3.64
N VAL A 69 -11.68 6.66 -2.59
CA VAL A 69 -10.45 7.19 -2.01
C VAL A 69 -9.31 6.19 -2.22
N VAL A 70 -8.37 6.53 -3.11
CA VAL A 70 -7.16 5.74 -3.36
C VAL A 70 -5.94 6.62 -3.12
N ILE A 71 -5.08 6.22 -2.20
CA ILE A 71 -3.84 6.92 -1.85
C ILE A 71 -2.64 6.05 -2.27
N PRO A 72 -1.98 6.37 -3.38
CA PRO A 72 -0.79 5.67 -3.81
C PRO A 72 0.49 6.37 -3.35
N VAL A 73 1.59 5.59 -3.25
CA VAL A 73 2.96 6.09 -3.28
C VAL A 73 3.73 5.45 -4.44
N ARG A 74 4.83 6.08 -4.88
CA ARG A 74 5.69 5.51 -5.92
C ARG A 74 6.58 4.40 -5.37
N GLY A 75 6.78 3.37 -6.18
CA GLY A 75 7.87 2.42 -6.01
C GLY A 75 9.06 2.73 -6.93
N ASN A 76 10.12 1.93 -6.81
CA ASN A 76 11.33 2.09 -7.63
C ASN A 76 11.10 1.79 -9.12
N ASN A 77 9.98 1.15 -9.47
CA ASN A 77 9.59 0.92 -10.86
C ASN A 77 8.62 1.99 -11.41
N ASP A 78 8.13 2.90 -10.57
CA ASP A 78 7.20 3.97 -10.98
C ASP A 78 7.99 5.20 -11.43
N CYS A 79 8.51 5.13 -12.65
CA CYS A 79 9.28 6.19 -13.29
C CYS A 79 8.89 6.35 -14.77
N THR A 80 9.18 7.50 -15.34
CA THR A 80 8.84 7.83 -16.73
C THR A 80 9.43 6.87 -17.77
N GLY A 81 10.55 6.20 -17.45
CA GLY A 81 11.15 5.20 -18.32
C GLY A 81 10.42 3.84 -18.34
N LYS A 82 9.47 3.63 -17.44
CA LYS A 82 8.71 2.35 -17.32
C LYS A 82 7.21 2.52 -17.48
N TRP A 83 6.68 3.70 -17.16
CA TRP A 83 5.27 4.00 -17.32
C TRP A 83 4.94 4.41 -18.76
N PRO A 84 3.74 4.11 -19.27
CA PRO A 84 3.26 4.63 -20.55
C PRO A 84 3.31 6.15 -20.56
N GLN A 85 3.72 6.75 -21.69
CA GLN A 85 3.92 8.20 -21.81
C GLN A 85 2.65 9.01 -21.46
N GLN A 86 1.49 8.54 -21.85
CA GLN A 86 0.20 9.17 -21.55
C GLN A 86 -0.12 9.22 -20.05
N ASP A 87 0.51 8.38 -19.24
CA ASP A 87 0.27 8.26 -17.79
C ASP A 87 1.23 9.14 -16.96
N HIS A 88 2.21 9.79 -17.60
CA HIS A 88 3.21 10.60 -16.89
C HIS A 88 2.61 11.76 -16.08
N PRO A 89 1.52 12.44 -16.49
CA PRO A 89 0.90 13.46 -15.64
C PRO A 89 0.38 12.90 -14.31
N GLU A 90 -0.20 11.70 -14.31
CA GLU A 90 -0.65 11.06 -13.08
C GLU A 90 0.53 10.59 -12.22
N LEU A 91 1.55 10.00 -12.84
CA LEU A 91 2.78 9.61 -12.14
C LEU A 91 3.45 10.80 -11.43
N ALA A 92 3.46 11.98 -12.05
CA ALA A 92 4.14 13.17 -11.53
C ALA A 92 3.57 13.68 -10.20
N ILE A 93 2.30 13.41 -9.92
CA ILE A 93 1.62 13.85 -8.68
C ILE A 93 1.69 12.81 -7.55
N ILE A 94 2.15 11.59 -7.83
CA ILE A 94 2.30 10.55 -6.81
C ILE A 94 3.59 10.80 -6.02
N GLY A 95 3.48 10.90 -4.69
CA GLY A 95 4.63 11.07 -3.79
C GLY A 95 5.34 9.75 -3.48
N ASP A 96 6.51 9.82 -2.84
CA ASP A 96 7.30 8.65 -2.42
C ASP A 96 6.82 8.08 -1.07
N THR A 97 6.20 8.94 -0.24
CA THR A 97 5.67 8.57 1.09
C THR A 97 4.37 9.31 1.36
N ALA A 98 3.51 8.72 2.18
CA ALA A 98 2.33 9.38 2.70
C ALA A 98 2.12 9.04 4.19
N LYS A 99 1.55 9.98 4.97
CA LYS A 99 1.00 9.73 6.28
C LYS A 99 -0.51 9.83 6.20
N VAL A 100 -1.20 8.83 6.71
CA VAL A 100 -2.66 8.77 6.72
C VAL A 100 -3.13 8.65 8.16
N GLU A 101 -3.73 9.71 8.69
CA GLU A 101 -4.38 9.69 9.99
C GLU A 101 -5.73 8.98 9.85
N LEU A 102 -5.97 7.99 10.71
CA LEU A 102 -7.15 7.16 10.74
C LEU A 102 -7.78 7.17 12.14
N PRO A 103 -9.02 6.73 12.31
CA PRO A 103 -9.60 6.55 13.65
C PRO A 103 -8.68 5.71 14.54
N GLY A 104 -8.22 6.28 15.66
CA GLY A 104 -7.40 5.59 16.65
C GLY A 104 -5.91 5.44 16.33
N GLY A 105 -5.41 6.03 15.24
CA GLY A 105 -3.99 5.97 14.91
C GLY A 105 -3.62 6.47 13.53
N SER A 106 -2.41 6.16 13.06
CA SER A 106 -1.94 6.57 11.75
C SER A 106 -1.14 5.49 11.03
N ILE A 107 -1.13 5.56 9.70
CA ILE A 107 -0.32 4.72 8.82
C ILE A 107 0.73 5.57 8.11
N ALA A 108 2.00 5.15 8.18
CA ALA A 108 3.03 5.57 7.24
C ALA A 108 3.00 4.64 6.03
N LEU A 109 2.90 5.20 4.83
CA LEU A 109 2.90 4.47 3.56
C LEU A 109 4.17 4.79 2.78
N THR A 110 4.90 3.76 2.37
CA THR A 110 6.13 3.85 1.57
C THR A 110 6.31 2.60 0.73
N HIS A 111 7.16 2.63 -0.31
CA HIS A 111 7.45 1.41 -1.05
C HIS A 111 8.46 0.49 -0.34
N GLY A 112 9.42 1.04 0.38
CA GLY A 112 10.36 0.27 1.20
C GLY A 112 11.68 -0.09 0.51
N ASP A 113 11.87 0.24 -0.77
CA ASP A 113 13.09 0.00 -1.55
C ASP A 113 14.34 0.69 -0.97
N ARG A 114 14.16 1.82 -0.30
CA ARG A 114 15.24 2.62 0.34
C ARG A 114 15.72 2.01 1.67
N PHE A 115 14.98 1.06 2.24
CA PHE A 115 15.28 0.44 3.53
C PHE A 115 16.01 -0.90 3.36
N ASN A 116 17.28 -0.84 3.01
CA ASN A 116 18.16 -1.99 2.80
C ASN A 116 19.21 -2.14 3.92
N PRO A 117 19.76 -3.33 4.19
CA PRO A 117 19.40 -4.62 3.59
C PRO A 117 18.07 -5.17 4.14
N PRO A 118 17.49 -6.22 3.50
CA PRO A 118 16.22 -6.83 3.93
C PRO A 118 16.22 -7.28 5.40
N SER A 119 17.33 -7.81 5.90
CA SER A 119 17.48 -8.31 7.28
C SER A 119 17.28 -7.24 8.37
N SER A 120 17.48 -5.97 8.06
CA SER A 120 17.28 -4.84 9.00
C SER A 120 16.16 -3.89 8.57
N ARG A 121 15.37 -4.26 7.55
CA ARG A 121 14.34 -3.38 6.98
C ARG A 121 13.30 -2.96 8.00
N HIS A 122 12.73 -3.90 8.75
CA HIS A 122 11.69 -3.59 9.75
C HIS A 122 12.21 -2.67 10.85
N GLU A 123 13.41 -2.90 11.36
CA GLU A 123 14.03 -2.02 12.36
C GLU A 123 14.21 -0.59 11.82
N LYS A 124 14.72 -0.46 10.59
CA LYS A 124 14.91 0.84 9.95
C LYS A 124 13.58 1.56 9.68
N LEU A 125 12.55 0.83 9.21
CA LEU A 125 11.21 1.38 9.04
C LEU A 125 10.64 1.89 10.36
N ARG A 126 10.70 1.10 11.43
CA ARG A 126 10.22 1.51 12.77
C ARG A 126 10.95 2.74 13.30
N ARG A 127 12.27 2.80 13.10
CA ARG A 127 13.05 3.97 13.52
C ARG A 127 12.70 5.23 12.72
N TYR A 128 12.46 5.08 11.42
CA TYR A 128 12.20 6.22 10.54
C TYR A 128 10.77 6.77 10.70
N PHE A 129 9.78 5.90 10.91
CA PHE A 129 8.37 6.23 11.06
C PHE A 129 7.85 5.99 12.48
N ALA A 130 8.66 6.31 13.50
CA ALA A 130 8.36 6.00 14.89
C ALA A 130 7.09 6.68 15.45
N ASP A 131 6.61 7.73 14.79
CA ASP A 131 5.43 8.52 15.16
C ASP A 131 4.10 7.97 14.60
N THR A 132 4.08 6.75 14.09
CA THR A 132 2.88 6.13 13.51
C THR A 132 2.45 4.86 14.26
N THR A 133 1.21 4.44 14.06
CA THR A 133 0.68 3.18 14.61
C THR A 133 1.10 1.98 13.76
N ALA A 134 1.10 2.16 12.44
CA ALA A 134 1.52 1.13 11.50
C ALA A 134 2.31 1.72 10.34
N ILE A 135 3.17 0.89 9.77
CA ILE A 135 3.98 1.19 8.58
C ILE A 135 3.58 0.18 7.51
N VAL A 136 3.14 0.68 6.37
CA VAL A 136 2.82 -0.13 5.19
C VAL A 136 3.94 0.03 4.17
N TYR A 137 4.46 -1.11 3.68
CA TYR A 137 5.48 -1.12 2.63
C TYR A 137 5.22 -2.23 1.61
N GLY A 138 5.85 -2.18 0.43
CA GLY A 138 5.78 -3.17 -0.65
C GLY A 138 7.14 -3.81 -0.96
N HIS A 139 7.56 -3.78 -2.22
CA HIS A 139 8.89 -4.09 -2.74
C HIS A 139 9.36 -5.56 -2.59
N SER A 140 9.20 -6.18 -1.42
CA SER A 140 9.63 -7.57 -1.21
C SER A 140 8.68 -8.59 -1.84
N HIS A 141 7.46 -8.21 -2.17
CA HIS A 141 6.37 -9.09 -2.62
C HIS A 141 5.97 -10.16 -1.59
N GLU A 142 6.43 -10.03 -0.35
CA GLU A 142 6.14 -10.95 0.75
C GLU A 142 4.97 -10.44 1.58
N LEU A 143 3.97 -11.29 1.82
CA LEU A 143 2.85 -10.95 2.70
C LEU A 143 3.31 -10.98 4.16
N VAL A 144 3.47 -9.81 4.77
CA VAL A 144 3.92 -9.62 6.15
C VAL A 144 2.87 -8.94 6.99
N CYS A 145 2.68 -9.40 8.23
CA CYS A 145 1.84 -8.78 9.23
C CYS A 145 2.52 -8.91 10.59
N ASP A 146 3.48 -8.02 10.85
CA ASP A 146 4.25 -7.97 12.09
C ASP A 146 3.60 -6.94 13.02
N GLN A 147 2.87 -7.44 14.02
CA GLN A 147 2.10 -6.68 15.02
C GLN A 147 2.64 -6.85 16.44
N GLU A 148 3.83 -7.44 16.61
CA GLU A 148 4.41 -7.75 17.92
C GLU A 148 4.83 -6.49 18.67
N VAL A 149 5.35 -5.49 17.94
CA VAL A 149 5.78 -4.21 18.50
C VAL A 149 5.31 -3.04 17.64
N LEU A 150 5.09 -1.88 18.25
CA LEU A 150 4.74 -0.64 17.54
C LEU A 150 6.00 0.08 17.03
N PRO A 151 5.90 0.77 15.89
CA PRO A 151 4.82 0.66 14.90
C PRO A 151 4.72 -0.74 14.29
N TRP A 152 3.50 -1.22 14.01
CA TRP A 152 3.33 -2.45 13.23
C TRP A 152 3.99 -2.33 11.87
N VAL A 153 4.50 -3.44 11.34
CA VAL A 153 5.07 -3.46 9.98
C VAL A 153 4.27 -4.41 9.11
N LEU A 154 3.64 -3.84 8.08
CA LEU A 154 2.66 -4.51 7.24
C LEU A 154 3.13 -4.48 5.78
N ASN A 155 3.09 -5.61 5.09
CA ASN A 155 3.30 -5.70 3.66
C ASN A 155 2.18 -6.54 3.04
N PRO A 156 1.42 -6.02 2.07
CA PRO A 156 0.30 -6.74 1.47
C PRO A 156 0.75 -7.88 0.54
N GLY A 157 2.06 -8.02 0.27
CA GLY A 157 2.56 -8.86 -0.81
C GLY A 157 2.32 -8.21 -2.17
N ALA A 158 2.40 -8.99 -3.24
CA ALA A 158 2.13 -8.49 -4.59
C ALA A 158 0.67 -8.74 -4.99
N ALA A 159 -0.01 -7.69 -5.42
CA ALA A 159 -1.41 -7.75 -5.88
C ALA A 159 -1.54 -7.97 -7.40
N GLY A 160 -0.41 -8.08 -8.12
CA GLY A 160 -0.34 -8.33 -9.56
C GLY A 160 -0.07 -9.78 -9.92
N LYS A 161 0.52 -9.99 -11.11
CA LYS A 161 0.94 -11.31 -11.61
C LYS A 161 2.38 -11.67 -11.32
N ALA A 162 3.22 -10.67 -11.01
CA ALA A 162 4.67 -10.87 -10.92
C ALA A 162 5.08 -11.27 -9.51
N ARG A 163 5.83 -12.37 -9.39
CA ARG A 163 6.48 -12.82 -8.15
C ARG A 163 5.57 -12.87 -6.92
N THR A 164 4.33 -13.34 -7.07
CA THR A 164 3.29 -13.28 -6.04
C THR A 164 3.48 -14.23 -4.85
N GLN A 165 4.57 -14.97 -4.79
CA GLN A 165 4.96 -15.84 -3.67
C GLN A 165 3.78 -16.64 -3.07
N GLY A 166 3.13 -17.44 -3.93
CA GLY A 166 1.99 -18.30 -3.53
C GLY A 166 0.62 -17.73 -3.84
N GLY A 167 0.52 -16.69 -4.65
CA GLY A 167 -0.72 -16.07 -5.13
C GLY A 167 -0.79 -14.57 -4.84
N ALA A 168 -1.56 -13.86 -5.64
CA ALA A 168 -1.81 -12.44 -5.44
C ALA A 168 -2.45 -12.19 -4.07
N SER A 169 -2.07 -11.10 -3.41
CA SER A 169 -2.48 -10.86 -2.03
C SER A 169 -2.76 -9.40 -1.71
N CYS A 170 -3.49 -9.17 -0.63
CA CYS A 170 -3.74 -7.87 -0.04
C CYS A 170 -3.93 -7.98 1.47
N LEU A 171 -3.91 -6.85 2.16
CA LEU A 171 -4.33 -6.72 3.54
C LEU A 171 -5.61 -5.89 3.63
N LEU A 172 -6.40 -6.16 4.67
CA LEU A 172 -7.56 -5.37 5.03
C LEU A 172 -7.40 -4.93 6.48
N VAL A 173 -7.54 -3.64 6.73
CA VAL A 173 -7.49 -3.07 8.09
C VAL A 173 -8.85 -2.49 8.42
N SER A 174 -9.44 -2.96 9.51
CA SER A 174 -10.58 -2.34 10.16
C SER A 174 -10.03 -1.38 11.20
N ALA A 175 -10.06 -0.08 10.90
CA ALA A 175 -9.52 0.98 11.75
C ALA A 175 -10.65 1.68 12.50
N GLY A 176 -10.75 1.42 13.79
CA GLY A 176 -11.67 2.07 14.72
C GLY A 176 -10.93 2.83 15.81
N ARG A 177 -11.60 3.78 16.47
CA ARG A 177 -10.99 4.65 17.50
C ARG A 177 -10.27 3.92 18.62
N HIS A 178 -10.74 2.72 18.98
CA HIS A 178 -10.23 1.96 20.13
C HIS A 178 -9.43 0.72 19.74
N GLN A 179 -9.63 0.23 18.51
CA GLN A 179 -9.02 -1.02 18.08
C GLN A 179 -8.87 -1.05 16.56
N TRP A 180 -7.73 -1.60 16.12
CA TRP A 180 -7.46 -1.96 14.74
C TRP A 180 -7.38 -3.48 14.61
N LYS A 181 -7.93 -4.00 13.52
CA LYS A 181 -7.84 -5.43 13.17
C LYS A 181 -7.30 -5.56 11.76
N VAL A 182 -6.24 -6.37 11.59
CA VAL A 182 -5.65 -6.67 10.28
C VAL A 182 -6.05 -8.07 9.84
N SER A 183 -6.52 -8.20 8.60
CA SER A 183 -6.85 -9.46 7.94
C SER A 183 -6.00 -9.62 6.69
N LYS A 184 -5.52 -10.85 6.45
CA LYS A 184 -4.74 -11.21 5.26
C LYS A 184 -5.65 -11.88 4.24
N PHE A 185 -5.46 -11.54 2.97
CA PHE A 185 -6.06 -12.26 1.85
C PHE A 185 -4.99 -12.72 0.88
N ARG A 186 -5.13 -13.92 0.35
CA ARG A 186 -4.31 -14.47 -0.72
C ARG A 186 -5.21 -15.23 -1.69
N SER A 187 -5.06 -14.95 -2.98
CA SER A 187 -5.74 -15.68 -4.05
C SER A 187 -5.28 -17.13 -4.07
N SER A 188 -6.22 -18.05 -4.18
CA SER A 188 -5.93 -19.49 -4.32
C SER A 188 -5.46 -19.90 -5.73
N ASN A 189 -5.57 -18.98 -6.73
CA ASN A 189 -5.06 -19.21 -8.06
C ASN A 189 -3.58 -18.79 -8.12
N PRO A 190 -2.61 -19.72 -8.08
CA PRO A 190 -1.23 -19.36 -8.32
C PRO A 190 -1.13 -18.80 -9.74
N SER A 191 -0.55 -17.61 -9.90
CA SER A 191 -0.18 -17.09 -11.22
C SER A 191 0.62 -18.16 -11.95
N PRO A 192 0.38 -18.43 -13.25
CA PRO A 192 1.11 -19.43 -13.99
C PRO A 192 2.60 -19.10 -13.89
N GLY A 193 3.32 -19.92 -13.13
CA GLY A 193 4.76 -19.83 -13.00
C GLY A 193 5.36 -19.92 -14.40
N LYS A 194 6.34 -19.07 -14.72
CA LYS A 194 7.18 -19.29 -15.90
C LYS A 194 7.75 -20.69 -15.75
N SER A 195 7.30 -21.62 -16.62
CA SER A 195 8.04 -22.84 -16.87
C SER A 195 9.49 -22.48 -17.21
N ARG A 196 10.40 -23.09 -16.51
CA ARG A 196 11.86 -22.94 -16.68
C ARG A 196 12.28 -23.34 -18.07
#